data_f1597a4c3fa71e60d924abc90f4a924c
#
_entry.id   f1597a4c3fa71e60d924abc90f4a924c
#
_cell.length_a   1.000
_cell.length_b   1.000
_cell.length_c   1.000
_cell.angle_alpha   90.00
_cell.angle_beta   90.00
_cell.angle_gamma   90.00
#
_symmetry.space_group_name_H-M   'P 1'
#
loop_
_entity.id
_entity.type
_entity.pdbx_description
1 polymer ?
#
loop_
_entity_poly.entity_id
_entity_poly.type
_entity_poly.pdbx_seq_one_letter_code
_entity_poly.pdbx_strand_id
1 'polypeptide(L)'
;INREYLLTDEDYPCVQCFNHGIEFLENNHEADNWLLQIETFDPHEPFTAPMRFRNNYKTNWKGGIRDWPKYGRVEELEDEYNELRSNYFALLELCDEQLGRVLDYFDQNDLWTDTGLVVTTDHGFLLGEHDFWAKNRMNMYQEIVNIPFFLYHPNQNQSSECNSLTQTIDICPTILDFFGVNPPSECQGQSLLRVDADGFNHREALIYGYFGGAVNVTNGEYTYHRYPFDLMQQEIFQYTLMPTHIRQHFSVDELQHAILNEPFDFSKGVPLLKVPVVQRSPIHKYYGPGCMIENDTRLYNIIDDPKQQTVVKDFKTESMMTEYISQLMKWNQAPPEAFTRLQI
;
A
#
# COMPACT_ATOMS: atom_id res chain seq x y z
N ILE A 1 -14.13 -15.40 10.98
CA ILE A 1 -14.93 -14.24 11.39
C ILE A 1 -16.15 -14.79 12.05
N ASN A 2 -16.41 -14.23 13.17
CA ASN A 2 -17.55 -14.63 13.96
C ASN A 2 -18.77 -13.76 13.56
N ARG A 3 -19.31 -14.05 12.34
CA ARG A 3 -20.45 -13.31 11.79
C ARG A 3 -21.71 -13.37 12.67
N GLU A 4 -21.75 -14.31 13.61
CA GLU A 4 -22.83 -14.45 14.60
C GLU A 4 -22.94 -13.24 15.54
N TYR A 5 -21.86 -12.43 15.64
CA TYR A 5 -21.84 -11.20 16.43
C TYR A 5 -22.18 -9.94 15.63
N LEU A 6 -22.31 -10.03 14.30
CA LEU A 6 -22.66 -8.90 13.44
C LEU A 6 -24.19 -8.89 13.23
N LEU A 7 -24.93 -8.46 14.26
CA LEU A 7 -26.40 -8.48 14.27
C LEU A 7 -27.01 -7.17 13.76
N THR A 8 -26.34 -6.05 14.05
CA THR A 8 -26.73 -4.71 13.63
C THR A 8 -25.55 -4.04 12.93
N ASP A 9 -25.77 -2.91 12.27
CA ASP A 9 -24.71 -2.18 11.58
C ASP A 9 -23.62 -1.71 12.57
N GLU A 10 -24.01 -1.36 13.80
CA GLU A 10 -23.11 -0.92 14.86
C GLU A 10 -22.15 -2.02 15.34
N ASP A 11 -22.43 -3.29 15.06
CA ASP A 11 -21.55 -4.40 15.42
C ASP A 11 -20.34 -4.53 14.46
N TYR A 12 -20.37 -3.85 13.31
CA TYR A 12 -19.27 -3.91 12.34
C TYR A 12 -18.07 -3.08 12.82
N PRO A 13 -16.85 -3.67 12.80
CA PRO A 13 -15.64 -2.98 13.27
C PRO A 13 -15.38 -1.62 12.60
N CYS A 14 -15.66 -1.51 11.30
CA CYS A 14 -15.57 -0.25 10.57
C CYS A 14 -16.47 0.82 11.22
N VAL A 15 -17.75 0.50 11.44
CA VAL A 15 -18.72 1.42 12.05
C VAL A 15 -18.29 1.83 13.46
N GLN A 16 -17.81 0.86 14.27
CA GLN A 16 -17.30 1.14 15.62
C GLN A 16 -16.08 2.07 15.59
N CYS A 17 -15.15 1.85 14.66
CA CYS A 17 -13.97 2.70 14.48
C CYS A 17 -14.38 4.16 14.19
N PHE A 18 -15.29 4.35 13.23
CA PHE A 18 -15.80 5.69 12.90
C PHE A 18 -16.63 6.30 14.03
N ASN A 19 -17.41 5.51 14.79
CA ASN A 19 -18.14 6.00 15.96
C ASN A 19 -17.18 6.59 17.01
N HIS A 20 -16.08 5.89 17.30
CA HIS A 20 -15.06 6.40 18.23
C HIS A 20 -14.32 7.63 17.66
N GLY A 21 -14.09 7.68 16.34
CA GLY A 21 -13.53 8.86 15.69
C GLY A 21 -14.43 10.07 15.82
N ILE A 22 -15.73 9.92 15.58
CA ILE A 22 -16.71 10.99 15.72
C ILE A 22 -16.86 11.42 17.20
N GLU A 23 -16.90 10.47 18.15
CA GLU A 23 -16.89 10.76 19.59
C GLU A 23 -15.65 11.62 19.98
N PHE A 24 -14.48 11.30 19.42
CA PHE A 24 -13.29 12.14 19.61
C PHE A 24 -13.51 13.56 19.09
N LEU A 25 -14.06 13.71 17.88
CA LEU A 25 -14.36 15.03 17.30
C LEU A 25 -15.36 15.81 18.15
N GLU A 26 -16.45 15.17 18.61
CA GLU A 26 -17.45 15.79 19.49
C GLU A 26 -16.84 16.35 20.77
N ASN A 27 -15.83 15.69 21.32
CA ASN A 27 -15.19 16.10 22.56
C ASN A 27 -14.03 17.06 22.37
N ASN A 28 -13.46 17.19 21.16
CA ASN A 28 -12.20 17.89 20.95
C ASN A 28 -12.20 18.93 19.82
N HIS A 29 -13.28 19.10 19.03
CA HIS A 29 -13.27 20.00 17.87
C HIS A 29 -13.02 21.46 18.23
N GLU A 30 -13.38 21.90 19.43
CA GLU A 30 -13.06 23.24 19.96
C GLU A 30 -11.63 23.34 20.52
N ALA A 31 -10.92 22.21 20.69
CA ALA A 31 -9.54 22.22 21.16
C ALA A 31 -8.58 22.50 19.98
N ASP A 32 -7.39 23.00 20.29
CA ASP A 32 -6.33 23.24 19.31
C ASP A 32 -5.27 22.13 19.36
N ASN A 33 -4.54 21.96 18.25
CA ASN A 33 -3.37 21.07 18.15
C ASN A 33 -3.67 19.57 18.39
N TRP A 34 -4.78 19.05 17.89
CA TRP A 34 -5.06 17.61 17.89
C TRP A 34 -4.75 16.95 16.55
N LEU A 35 -4.47 15.68 16.59
CA LEU A 35 -4.36 14.77 15.44
C LEU A 35 -5.25 13.55 15.70
N LEU A 36 -6.20 13.30 14.80
CA LEU A 36 -7.03 12.11 14.82
C LEU A 36 -6.68 11.23 13.62
N GLN A 37 -6.40 9.96 13.86
CA GLN A 37 -6.33 8.92 12.83
C GLN A 37 -7.49 7.96 13.02
N ILE A 38 -8.37 7.86 12.02
CA ILE A 38 -9.41 6.84 11.95
C ILE A 38 -8.91 5.77 10.98
N GLU A 39 -8.50 4.63 11.50
CA GLU A 39 -7.97 3.53 10.72
C GLU A 39 -8.92 2.34 10.80
N THR A 40 -9.51 1.96 9.67
CA THR A 40 -10.39 0.79 9.54
C THR A 40 -9.71 -0.29 8.72
N PHE A 41 -10.02 -1.55 9.06
CA PHE A 41 -9.53 -2.69 8.30
C PHE A 41 -10.24 -2.86 6.95
N ASP A 42 -11.51 -2.42 6.87
CA ASP A 42 -12.29 -2.46 5.64
C ASP A 42 -11.79 -1.42 4.62
N PRO A 43 -11.83 -1.73 3.31
CA PRO A 43 -12.50 -2.86 2.66
C PRO A 43 -11.64 -4.13 2.46
N HIS A 44 -10.74 -4.46 3.38
CA HIS A 44 -9.96 -5.70 3.35
C HIS A 44 -10.88 -6.94 3.45
N GLU A 45 -10.47 -8.06 2.89
CA GLU A 45 -11.20 -9.32 3.08
C GLU A 45 -11.20 -9.77 4.57
N PRO A 46 -12.27 -10.40 5.02
CA PRO A 46 -13.44 -10.87 4.29
C PRO A 46 -14.42 -9.76 3.94
N PHE A 47 -14.91 -9.76 2.71
CA PHE A 47 -15.83 -8.74 2.20
C PHE A 47 -17.22 -8.93 2.79
N THR A 48 -17.38 -8.53 4.06
CA THR A 48 -18.61 -8.72 4.84
C THR A 48 -19.22 -7.37 5.19
N ALA A 49 -20.31 -7.03 4.54
CA ALA A 49 -21.05 -5.79 4.78
C ALA A 49 -22.49 -6.08 5.29
N PRO A 50 -23.15 -5.13 5.96
CA PRO A 50 -24.55 -5.22 6.31
C PRO A 50 -25.45 -5.54 5.10
N MET A 51 -26.55 -6.25 5.35
CA MET A 51 -27.46 -6.71 4.29
C MET A 51 -28.03 -5.57 3.44
N ARG A 52 -28.21 -4.38 4.00
CA ARG A 52 -28.71 -3.22 3.26
C ARG A 52 -27.80 -2.82 2.11
N PHE A 53 -26.48 -2.87 2.28
CA PHE A 53 -25.50 -2.63 1.21
C PHE A 53 -25.44 -3.80 0.22
N ARG A 54 -25.39 -5.05 0.72
CA ARG A 54 -25.38 -6.23 -0.14
C ARG A 54 -26.60 -6.32 -1.05
N ASN A 55 -27.73 -5.79 -0.64
CA ASN A 55 -28.94 -5.74 -1.46
C ASN A 55 -28.82 -4.83 -2.70
N ASN A 56 -27.86 -3.89 -2.72
CA ASN A 56 -27.59 -3.04 -3.87
C ASN A 56 -26.81 -3.77 -4.97
N TYR A 57 -26.11 -4.86 -4.62
CA TYR A 57 -25.21 -5.62 -5.49
C TYR A 57 -25.62 -7.09 -5.66
N LYS A 58 -26.89 -7.35 -5.92
CA LYS A 58 -27.43 -8.73 -6.03
C LYS A 58 -26.84 -9.47 -7.22
N THR A 59 -26.47 -10.74 -7.00
CA THR A 59 -25.98 -11.67 -8.01
C THR A 59 -26.89 -12.87 -8.20
N ASN A 60 -26.56 -13.73 -9.16
CA ASN A 60 -27.24 -15.01 -9.36
C ASN A 60 -26.65 -16.14 -8.52
N TRP A 61 -25.61 -15.90 -7.74
CA TRP A 61 -24.94 -16.90 -6.93
C TRP A 61 -25.91 -17.58 -5.94
N LYS A 62 -25.90 -18.92 -5.94
CA LYS A 62 -26.75 -19.75 -5.07
C LYS A 62 -25.93 -20.63 -4.11
N GLY A 63 -24.61 -20.48 -4.14
CA GLY A 63 -23.71 -21.27 -3.29
C GLY A 63 -23.55 -20.71 -1.89
N GLY A 64 -22.52 -21.16 -1.20
CA GLY A 64 -22.16 -20.66 0.14
C GLY A 64 -21.55 -19.26 0.10
N ILE A 65 -21.17 -18.75 1.27
CA ILE A 65 -20.55 -17.43 1.43
C ILE A 65 -19.29 -17.33 0.57
N ARG A 66 -19.16 -16.25 -0.18
CA ARG A 66 -18.00 -15.89 -1.00
C ARG A 66 -17.58 -14.46 -0.71
N ASP A 67 -16.75 -14.29 0.28
CA ASP A 67 -16.27 -12.99 0.75
C ASP A 67 -14.75 -12.95 1.01
N TRP A 68 -14.05 -14.02 0.59
CA TRP A 68 -12.60 -14.12 0.68
C TRP A 68 -12.05 -14.83 -0.55
N PRO A 69 -11.53 -14.11 -1.55
CA PRO A 69 -10.94 -14.72 -2.73
C PRO A 69 -9.64 -15.43 -2.38
N LYS A 70 -9.30 -16.46 -3.13
CA LYS A 70 -7.99 -17.10 -3.07
C LYS A 70 -6.94 -16.13 -3.65
N TYR A 71 -5.82 -15.96 -2.97
CA TYR A 71 -4.71 -15.17 -3.51
C TYR A 71 -4.05 -15.91 -4.66
N GLY A 72 -4.31 -15.52 -5.90
CA GLY A 72 -3.82 -16.19 -7.09
C GLY A 72 -4.62 -15.90 -8.35
N ARG A 73 -4.48 -16.78 -9.34
CA ARG A 73 -5.25 -16.69 -10.58
C ARG A 73 -6.75 -16.83 -10.33
N VAL A 74 -7.53 -16.18 -11.17
CA VAL A 74 -9.00 -16.36 -11.20
C VAL A 74 -9.30 -17.79 -11.65
N GLU A 75 -9.97 -18.57 -10.80
CA GLU A 75 -10.37 -19.94 -11.05
C GLU A 75 -11.90 -20.11 -10.96
N GLU A 76 -12.60 -19.06 -10.53
CA GLU A 76 -14.04 -19.03 -10.26
C GLU A 76 -14.84 -18.97 -11.56
N LEU A 77 -16.03 -19.60 -11.55
CA LEU A 77 -17.02 -19.41 -12.60
C LEU A 77 -17.67 -18.04 -12.46
N GLU A 78 -18.30 -17.56 -13.54
CA GLU A 78 -18.84 -16.20 -13.65
C GLU A 78 -19.73 -15.78 -12.47
N ASP A 79 -20.66 -16.63 -12.02
CA ASP A 79 -21.56 -16.30 -10.91
C ASP A 79 -20.80 -16.15 -9.58
N GLU A 80 -19.79 -16.99 -9.32
CA GLU A 80 -18.96 -16.93 -8.13
C GLU A 80 -18.03 -15.72 -8.17
N TYR A 81 -17.42 -15.47 -9.33
CA TYR A 81 -16.61 -14.28 -9.58
C TYR A 81 -17.40 -12.98 -9.31
N ASN A 82 -18.62 -12.91 -9.85
CA ASN A 82 -19.50 -11.76 -9.66
C ASN A 82 -19.90 -11.60 -8.18
N GLU A 83 -20.13 -12.69 -7.45
CA GLU A 83 -20.46 -12.66 -6.02
C GLU A 83 -19.31 -12.09 -5.18
N LEU A 84 -18.07 -12.49 -5.44
CA LEU A 84 -16.89 -11.95 -4.76
C LEU A 84 -16.77 -10.44 -4.95
N ARG A 85 -16.90 -9.98 -6.20
CA ARG A 85 -16.85 -8.54 -6.52
C ARG A 85 -17.99 -7.76 -5.87
N SER A 86 -19.19 -8.31 -5.92
CA SER A 86 -20.39 -7.70 -5.32
C SER A 86 -20.22 -7.49 -3.82
N ASN A 87 -19.66 -8.47 -3.13
CA ASN A 87 -19.39 -8.35 -1.69
C ASN A 87 -18.33 -7.29 -1.38
N TYR A 88 -17.29 -7.15 -2.23
CA TYR A 88 -16.34 -6.05 -2.12
C TYR A 88 -17.00 -4.69 -2.30
N PHE A 89 -17.84 -4.53 -3.33
CA PHE A 89 -18.50 -3.25 -3.57
C PHE A 89 -19.48 -2.87 -2.46
N ALA A 90 -20.17 -3.84 -1.88
CA ALA A 90 -21.04 -3.62 -0.72
C ALA A 90 -20.22 -3.16 0.51
N LEU A 91 -19.03 -3.72 0.70
CA LEU A 91 -18.13 -3.31 1.78
C LEU A 91 -17.53 -1.93 1.54
N LEU A 92 -17.21 -1.61 0.29
CA LEU A 92 -16.73 -0.27 -0.08
C LEU A 92 -17.80 0.79 0.13
N GLU A 93 -19.09 0.49 -0.17
CA GLU A 93 -20.22 1.37 0.09
C GLU A 93 -20.41 1.63 1.59
N LEU A 94 -20.15 0.64 2.46
CA LEU A 94 -20.08 0.85 3.90
C LEU A 94 -18.98 1.84 4.29
N CYS A 95 -17.78 1.69 3.72
CA CYS A 95 -16.67 2.62 3.98
C CYS A 95 -17.01 4.05 3.54
N ASP A 96 -17.61 4.19 2.37
CA ASP A 96 -18.04 5.49 1.81
C ASP A 96 -19.07 6.16 2.72
N GLU A 97 -20.08 5.42 3.19
CA GLU A 97 -21.06 5.96 4.15
C GLU A 97 -20.39 6.43 5.44
N GLN A 98 -19.44 5.65 5.97
CA GLN A 98 -18.77 6.06 7.20
C GLN A 98 -17.88 7.30 7.00
N LEU A 99 -17.18 7.42 5.87
CA LEU A 99 -16.45 8.64 5.51
C LEU A 99 -17.43 9.83 5.38
N GLY A 100 -18.58 9.62 4.74
CA GLY A 100 -19.64 10.63 4.61
C GLY A 100 -20.04 11.23 5.96
N ARG A 101 -20.14 10.41 7.03
CA ARG A 101 -20.46 10.88 8.39
C ARG A 101 -19.39 11.84 8.95
N VAL A 102 -18.12 11.60 8.64
CA VAL A 102 -17.02 12.51 9.03
C VAL A 102 -17.12 13.82 8.24
N LEU A 103 -17.39 13.75 6.94
CA LEU A 103 -17.56 14.95 6.10
C LEU A 103 -18.76 15.77 6.55
N ASP A 104 -19.89 15.13 6.87
CA ASP A 104 -21.08 15.80 7.45
C ASP A 104 -20.74 16.51 8.78
N TYR A 105 -19.89 15.88 9.61
CA TYR A 105 -19.43 16.49 10.85
C TYR A 105 -18.56 17.72 10.60
N PHE A 106 -17.69 17.70 9.60
CA PHE A 106 -16.90 18.85 9.16
C PHE A 106 -17.79 19.99 8.70
N ASP A 107 -18.83 19.69 7.89
CA ASP A 107 -19.78 20.68 7.40
C ASP A 107 -20.60 21.32 8.53
N GLN A 108 -21.07 20.51 9.50
CA GLN A 108 -21.92 20.96 10.60
C GLN A 108 -21.17 21.81 11.63
N ASN A 109 -19.86 21.59 11.79
CA ASN A 109 -19.04 22.25 12.81
C ASN A 109 -18.00 23.22 12.23
N ASP A 110 -18.10 23.55 10.93
CA ASP A 110 -17.22 24.51 10.22
C ASP A 110 -15.72 24.17 10.32
N LEU A 111 -15.38 22.86 10.40
CA LEU A 111 -14.00 22.40 10.57
C LEU A 111 -13.12 22.67 9.34
N TRP A 112 -13.70 22.92 8.18
CA TRP A 112 -12.97 23.28 6.97
C TRP A 112 -12.14 24.55 7.10
N THR A 113 -12.40 25.38 8.11
CA THR A 113 -11.73 26.68 8.31
C THR A 113 -10.33 26.53 8.91
N ASP A 114 -10.06 25.45 9.67
CA ASP A 114 -8.83 25.28 10.44
C ASP A 114 -8.30 23.85 10.52
N THR A 115 -9.05 22.88 10.03
CA THR A 115 -8.73 21.46 10.15
C THR A 115 -8.38 20.87 8.79
N GLY A 116 -7.19 20.25 8.67
CA GLY A 116 -6.79 19.49 7.48
C GLY A 116 -7.39 18.09 7.48
N LEU A 117 -7.64 17.53 6.29
CA LEU A 117 -8.14 16.18 6.11
C LEU A 117 -7.30 15.43 5.09
N VAL A 118 -6.88 14.21 5.45
CA VAL A 118 -6.24 13.25 4.55
C VAL A 118 -7.10 12.00 4.49
N VAL A 119 -7.42 11.55 3.26
CA VAL A 119 -8.09 10.26 3.03
C VAL A 119 -7.22 9.44 2.09
N THR A 120 -6.85 8.24 2.53
CA THR A 120 -5.98 7.36 1.75
C THR A 120 -6.12 5.90 2.22
N THR A 121 -5.40 5.01 1.54
CA THR A 121 -5.24 3.59 1.94
C THR A 121 -3.77 3.19 1.83
N ASP A 122 -3.41 2.01 2.30
CA ASP A 122 -2.04 1.47 2.26
C ASP A 122 -1.69 0.88 0.88
N HIS A 123 -2.61 0.19 0.23
CA HIS A 123 -2.48 -0.40 -1.11
C HIS A 123 -3.85 -0.78 -1.67
N GLY A 124 -3.90 -1.05 -2.96
CA GLY A 124 -5.08 -1.56 -3.63
C GLY A 124 -5.18 -3.08 -3.62
N PHE A 125 -6.08 -3.60 -4.45
CA PHE A 125 -6.44 -5.01 -4.51
C PHE A 125 -6.96 -5.36 -5.91
N LEU A 126 -6.54 -6.49 -6.49
CA LEU A 126 -7.06 -6.98 -7.75
C LEU A 126 -8.38 -7.73 -7.54
N LEU A 127 -9.38 -7.36 -8.31
CA LEU A 127 -10.72 -7.95 -8.31
C LEU A 127 -10.99 -8.71 -9.61
N GLY A 128 -9.98 -9.41 -10.13
CA GLY A 128 -9.99 -10.15 -11.38
C GLY A 128 -9.24 -9.48 -12.53
N GLU A 129 -8.74 -8.25 -12.35
CA GLU A 129 -7.84 -7.62 -13.30
C GLU A 129 -6.58 -8.47 -13.47
N HIS A 130 -6.01 -8.48 -14.68
CA HIS A 130 -4.84 -9.30 -15.04
C HIS A 130 -5.03 -10.80 -14.77
N ASP A 131 -6.28 -11.28 -14.68
CA ASP A 131 -6.62 -12.67 -14.34
C ASP A 131 -6.14 -13.07 -12.93
N PHE A 132 -6.16 -12.12 -11.98
CA PHE A 132 -5.77 -12.34 -10.59
C PHE A 132 -6.77 -11.79 -9.57
N TRP A 133 -6.83 -12.48 -8.44
CA TRP A 133 -7.39 -11.97 -7.19
C TRP A 133 -6.30 -11.53 -6.24
N ALA A 134 -6.63 -10.52 -5.42
CA ALA A 134 -5.87 -10.08 -4.28
C ALA A 134 -4.55 -9.36 -4.62
N LYS A 135 -3.49 -9.70 -3.93
CA LYS A 135 -2.18 -9.03 -3.89
C LYS A 135 -1.08 -10.04 -3.56
N ASN A 136 0.19 -9.64 -3.66
CA ASN A 136 1.35 -10.41 -3.20
C ASN A 136 1.64 -11.71 -3.97
N ARG A 137 1.08 -11.90 -5.17
CA ARG A 137 1.31 -13.10 -6.00
C ARG A 137 1.68 -12.78 -7.45
N MET A 138 1.58 -11.53 -7.83
CA MET A 138 1.73 -11.01 -9.18
C MET A 138 2.54 -9.73 -9.18
N ASN A 139 2.75 -9.15 -10.36
CA ASN A 139 3.34 -7.82 -10.50
C ASN A 139 2.51 -6.75 -9.73
N MET A 140 3.19 -5.71 -9.28
CA MET A 140 2.54 -4.59 -8.61
C MET A 140 1.93 -3.64 -9.66
N TYR A 141 0.78 -4.05 -10.19
CA TYR A 141 0.00 -3.28 -11.16
C TYR A 141 -0.59 -2.00 -10.57
N GLN A 142 -1.06 -1.09 -11.45
CA GLN A 142 -1.60 0.21 -11.02
C GLN A 142 -2.76 0.06 -10.04
N GLU A 143 -3.58 -0.97 -10.19
CA GLU A 143 -4.70 -1.26 -9.27
C GLU A 143 -4.24 -1.57 -7.83
N ILE A 144 -2.97 -1.92 -7.64
CA ILE A 144 -2.39 -2.18 -6.31
C ILE A 144 -1.65 -0.96 -5.77
N VAL A 145 -0.94 -0.21 -6.62
CA VAL A 145 0.03 0.81 -6.18
C VAL A 145 -0.42 2.25 -6.39
N ASN A 146 -1.34 2.50 -7.33
CA ASN A 146 -1.92 3.82 -7.55
C ASN A 146 -3.14 4.00 -6.63
N ILE A 147 -2.84 4.25 -5.35
CA ILE A 147 -3.86 4.35 -4.29
C ILE A 147 -4.56 5.71 -4.32
N PRO A 148 -5.83 5.79 -3.89
CA PRO A 148 -6.50 7.06 -3.70
C PRO A 148 -5.79 7.87 -2.62
N PHE A 149 -5.59 9.16 -2.91
CA PHE A 149 -5.03 10.11 -1.96
C PHE A 149 -5.72 11.45 -2.11
N PHE A 150 -6.43 11.87 -1.08
CA PHE A 150 -7.11 13.16 -1.02
C PHE A 150 -6.52 13.95 0.14
N LEU A 151 -6.11 15.19 -0.15
CA LEU A 151 -5.55 16.11 0.84
C LEU A 151 -6.34 17.41 0.81
N TYR A 152 -6.93 17.77 1.93
CA TYR A 152 -7.50 19.10 2.15
C TYR A 152 -6.65 19.87 3.15
N HIS A 153 -6.39 21.13 2.83
CA HIS A 153 -5.73 22.08 3.72
C HIS A 153 -6.55 23.38 3.79
N PRO A 154 -6.85 23.94 4.97
CA PRO A 154 -7.72 25.12 5.13
C PRO A 154 -7.33 26.33 4.28
N ASN A 155 -6.03 26.49 4.00
CA ASN A 155 -5.51 27.59 3.18
C ASN A 155 -5.56 27.33 1.66
N GLN A 156 -6.07 26.18 1.22
CA GLN A 156 -6.24 25.86 -0.20
C GLN A 156 -7.64 26.25 -0.66
N ASN A 157 -7.73 27.26 -1.52
CA ASN A 157 -9.01 27.82 -1.95
C ASN A 157 -9.60 27.17 -3.21
N GLN A 158 -8.93 26.22 -3.81
CA GLN A 158 -9.37 25.58 -5.07
C GLN A 158 -9.12 24.06 -5.03
N SER A 159 -10.12 23.31 -5.50
CA SER A 159 -9.97 21.90 -5.80
C SER A 159 -9.14 21.73 -7.08
N SER A 160 -8.14 20.87 -7.05
CA SER A 160 -7.31 20.55 -8.22
C SER A 160 -6.90 19.07 -8.20
N GLU A 161 -6.61 18.53 -9.37
CA GLU A 161 -5.92 17.24 -9.50
C GLU A 161 -4.41 17.51 -9.61
N CYS A 162 -3.62 16.73 -8.89
CA CYS A 162 -2.17 16.79 -8.93
C CYS A 162 -1.60 15.47 -9.45
N ASN A 163 -0.81 15.54 -10.52
CA ASN A 163 -0.16 14.37 -11.14
C ASN A 163 1.29 14.16 -10.68
N SER A 164 1.73 14.89 -9.66
CA SER A 164 3.07 14.70 -9.09
C SER A 164 3.20 13.33 -8.43
N LEU A 165 4.35 12.70 -8.61
CA LEU A 165 4.65 11.41 -7.99
C LEU A 165 4.78 11.56 -6.47
N THR A 166 3.93 10.88 -5.73
CA THR A 166 3.90 10.87 -4.27
C THR A 166 3.99 9.45 -3.71
N GLN A 167 4.38 9.33 -2.45
CA GLN A 167 4.46 8.05 -1.74
C GLN A 167 3.85 8.18 -0.34
N THR A 168 3.45 7.07 0.25
CA THR A 168 2.91 7.05 1.63
C THR A 168 3.91 7.58 2.67
N ILE A 169 5.22 7.53 2.40
CA ILE A 169 6.25 8.14 3.26
C ILE A 169 6.14 9.67 3.36
N ASP A 170 5.41 10.31 2.45
CA ASP A 170 5.19 11.76 2.42
C ASP A 170 4.14 12.22 3.45
N ILE A 171 3.32 11.29 3.95
CA ILE A 171 2.25 11.61 4.91
C ILE A 171 2.85 12.16 6.21
N CYS A 172 3.87 11.50 6.75
CA CYS A 172 4.50 11.92 8.00
C CYS A 172 5.06 13.35 7.94
N PRO A 173 5.94 13.72 6.99
CA PRO A 173 6.42 15.11 6.89
C PRO A 173 5.31 16.10 6.52
N THR A 174 4.24 15.68 5.84
CA THR A 174 3.08 16.54 5.57
C THR A 174 2.34 16.90 6.86
N ILE A 175 2.10 15.93 7.74
CA ILE A 175 1.47 16.15 9.04
C ILE A 175 2.37 17.06 9.91
N LEU A 176 3.68 16.78 9.95
CA LEU A 176 4.61 17.60 10.72
C LEU A 176 4.66 19.05 10.22
N ASP A 177 4.67 19.25 8.90
CA ASP A 177 4.65 20.59 8.27
C ASP A 177 3.35 21.33 8.56
N PHE A 178 2.21 20.64 8.60
CA PHE A 178 0.92 21.22 9.00
C PHE A 178 0.98 21.80 10.42
N PHE A 179 1.66 21.14 11.34
CA PHE A 179 1.88 21.60 12.71
C PHE A 179 3.11 22.53 12.88
N GLY A 180 3.78 22.91 11.79
CA GLY A 180 4.99 23.74 11.85
C GLY A 180 6.19 23.05 12.49
N VAL A 181 6.21 21.71 12.52
CA VAL A 181 7.29 20.88 13.08
C VAL A 181 8.21 20.39 11.97
N ASN A 182 9.51 20.63 12.10
CA ASN A 182 10.47 20.11 11.14
C ASN A 182 10.57 18.58 11.23
N PRO A 183 10.50 17.85 10.11
CA PRO A 183 10.72 16.42 10.11
C PRO A 183 12.15 16.08 10.55
N PRO A 184 12.38 14.90 11.16
CA PRO A 184 13.73 14.43 11.47
C PRO A 184 14.55 14.23 10.19
N SER A 185 15.88 14.34 10.31
CA SER A 185 16.81 14.24 9.17
C SER A 185 16.75 12.90 8.43
N GLU A 186 16.29 11.85 9.10
CA GLU A 186 16.14 10.50 8.54
C GLU A 186 14.85 10.33 7.77
N CYS A 187 13.93 11.30 7.81
CA CYS A 187 12.69 11.28 7.05
C CYS A 187 13.01 11.54 5.57
N GLN A 188 12.78 10.54 4.73
CA GLN A 188 12.99 10.62 3.27
C GLN A 188 11.75 11.10 2.52
N GLY A 189 10.61 11.14 3.15
CA GLY A 189 9.38 11.74 2.62
C GLY A 189 9.49 13.25 2.52
N GLN A 190 8.62 13.86 1.75
CA GLN A 190 8.55 15.30 1.53
C GLN A 190 7.12 15.79 1.79
N SER A 191 6.99 16.98 2.37
CA SER A 191 5.66 17.56 2.63
C SER A 191 4.90 17.82 1.34
N LEU A 192 3.66 17.33 1.30
CA LEU A 192 2.73 17.54 0.18
C LEU A 192 2.02 18.90 0.24
N LEU A 193 2.14 19.65 1.33
CA LEU A 193 1.60 21.02 1.44
C LEU A 193 2.30 22.02 0.51
N ARG A 194 3.45 21.65 -0.04
CA ARG A 194 4.23 22.47 -0.97
C ARG A 194 4.06 22.03 -2.44
N VAL A 195 3.32 20.97 -2.68
CA VAL A 195 3.00 20.48 -4.01
C VAL A 195 1.79 21.28 -4.50
N ASP A 196 2.05 22.34 -5.26
CA ASP A 196 0.99 23.15 -5.84
C ASP A 196 0.47 22.59 -7.17
N ALA A 197 -0.67 23.11 -7.61
CA ALA A 197 -1.30 22.71 -8.87
C ALA A 197 -0.46 23.07 -10.12
N ASP A 198 0.55 23.93 -9.98
CA ASP A 198 1.40 24.40 -11.07
C ASP A 198 2.55 23.44 -11.43
N GLY A 199 2.54 22.23 -10.84
CA GLY A 199 3.43 21.15 -11.28
C GLY A 199 4.83 21.23 -10.70
N PHE A 200 4.96 21.63 -9.42
CA PHE A 200 6.19 21.35 -8.70
C PHE A 200 6.47 19.85 -8.79
N ASN A 201 7.46 19.49 -9.59
CA ASN A 201 7.81 18.10 -9.83
C ASN A 201 8.44 17.56 -8.55
N HIS A 202 7.60 16.96 -7.70
CA HIS A 202 7.97 16.48 -6.38
C HIS A 202 9.08 15.42 -6.46
N ARG A 203 8.98 14.53 -7.46
CA ARG A 203 9.97 13.49 -7.80
C ARG A 203 10.01 13.21 -9.28
N GLU A 204 11.19 12.94 -9.82
CA GLU A 204 11.33 12.44 -11.19
C GLU A 204 10.95 10.97 -11.32
N ALA A 205 11.21 10.18 -10.27
CA ALA A 205 10.87 8.77 -10.22
C ALA A 205 10.72 8.32 -8.74
N LEU A 206 10.05 7.19 -8.54
CA LEU A 206 9.96 6.53 -7.25
C LEU A 206 10.02 5.01 -7.39
N ILE A 207 10.50 4.32 -6.34
CA ILE A 207 10.57 2.85 -6.28
C ILE A 207 9.54 2.28 -5.32
N TYR A 208 9.10 1.06 -5.62
CA TYR A 208 8.18 0.28 -4.81
C TYR A 208 8.40 -1.22 -5.08
N GLY A 209 7.86 -2.09 -4.24
CA GLY A 209 8.05 -3.53 -4.47
C GLY A 209 7.71 -4.41 -3.28
N TYR A 210 7.90 -5.70 -3.49
CA TYR A 210 7.80 -6.73 -2.46
C TYR A 210 9.18 -7.15 -1.98
N PHE A 211 9.27 -7.53 -0.73
CA PHE A 211 10.49 -8.11 -0.19
C PHE A 211 10.93 -9.34 -1.00
N GLY A 212 12.16 -9.29 -1.52
CA GLY A 212 12.73 -10.35 -2.34
C GLY A 212 12.12 -10.56 -3.73
N GLY A 213 11.10 -9.79 -4.11
CA GLY A 213 10.50 -9.74 -5.44
C GLY A 213 11.19 -8.74 -6.36
N ALA A 214 10.42 -8.16 -7.29
CA ALA A 214 10.91 -7.07 -8.13
C ALA A 214 11.22 -5.83 -7.30
N VAL A 215 12.16 -5.03 -7.78
CA VAL A 215 12.17 -3.58 -7.52
C VAL A 215 11.51 -2.91 -8.70
N ASN A 216 10.40 -2.24 -8.45
CA ASN A 216 9.66 -1.53 -9.47
C ASN A 216 10.00 -0.06 -9.40
N VAL A 217 9.91 0.63 -10.53
CA VAL A 217 10.09 2.07 -10.62
C VAL A 217 9.03 2.67 -11.54
N THR A 218 8.60 3.87 -11.21
CA THR A 218 7.79 4.69 -12.11
C THR A 218 8.35 6.10 -12.20
N ASN A 219 8.21 6.72 -13.37
CA ASN A 219 8.46 8.14 -13.60
C ASN A 219 7.17 8.90 -13.95
N GLY A 220 6.01 8.27 -13.75
CA GLY A 220 4.71 8.85 -14.09
C GLY A 220 4.24 8.56 -15.53
N GLU A 221 5.14 8.22 -16.44
CA GLU A 221 4.84 7.81 -17.82
C GLU A 221 4.99 6.30 -18.01
N TYR A 222 6.04 5.76 -17.43
CA TYR A 222 6.36 4.33 -17.49
C TYR A 222 6.37 3.72 -16.12
N THR A 223 6.03 2.42 -16.05
CA THR A 223 6.32 1.53 -14.91
C THR A 223 7.21 0.40 -15.36
N TYR A 224 8.26 0.12 -14.59
CA TYR A 224 9.22 -0.93 -14.90
C TYR A 224 9.38 -1.87 -13.72
N HIS A 225 9.01 -3.13 -13.91
CA HIS A 225 9.09 -4.20 -12.93
C HIS A 225 10.36 -4.99 -13.15
N ARG A 226 11.42 -4.67 -12.39
CA ARG A 226 12.73 -5.31 -12.52
C ARG A 226 12.83 -6.49 -11.55
N TYR A 227 12.74 -7.70 -12.09
CA TYR A 227 12.94 -8.95 -11.34
C TYR A 227 14.41 -9.39 -11.35
N PRO A 228 14.87 -10.15 -10.33
CA PRO A 228 16.13 -10.87 -10.39
C PRO A 228 16.07 -11.93 -11.50
N PHE A 229 17.25 -12.33 -12.01
CA PHE A 229 17.33 -13.35 -13.06
C PHE A 229 16.74 -14.70 -12.62
N ASP A 230 17.02 -15.10 -11.38
CA ASP A 230 16.41 -16.28 -10.76
C ASP A 230 15.83 -15.88 -9.41
N LEU A 231 14.50 -15.83 -9.36
CA LEU A 231 13.76 -15.43 -8.17
C LEU A 231 13.98 -16.40 -7.00
N MET A 232 14.22 -17.67 -7.28
CA MET A 232 14.32 -18.71 -6.26
C MET A 232 15.74 -18.97 -5.76
N GLN A 233 16.77 -18.54 -6.51
CA GLN A 233 18.17 -18.77 -6.18
C GLN A 233 18.95 -17.48 -5.85
N GLN A 234 18.25 -16.40 -5.63
CA GLN A 234 18.84 -15.12 -5.21
C GLN A 234 19.27 -15.15 -3.74
N GLU A 235 20.35 -14.44 -3.43
CA GLU A 235 20.69 -14.14 -2.04
C GLU A 235 19.89 -12.95 -1.53
N ILE A 236 19.07 -13.17 -0.52
CA ILE A 236 18.31 -12.11 0.18
C ILE A 236 18.47 -12.24 1.68
N PHE A 237 18.46 -11.10 2.36
CA PHE A 237 18.65 -11.01 3.80
C PHE A 237 17.57 -10.13 4.43
N GLN A 238 17.23 -10.47 5.66
CA GLN A 238 16.49 -9.59 6.54
C GLN A 238 17.47 -8.79 7.39
N TYR A 239 17.26 -7.49 7.50
CA TYR A 239 17.98 -6.61 8.42
C TYR A 239 17.02 -6.20 9.52
N THR A 240 17.30 -6.55 10.76
CA THR A 240 16.34 -6.39 11.84
C THR A 240 17.01 -6.11 13.19
N LEU A 241 16.31 -5.32 14.02
CA LEU A 241 16.57 -5.22 15.46
C LEU A 241 15.78 -6.26 16.26
N MET A 242 14.74 -6.83 15.64
CA MET A 242 13.90 -7.83 16.28
C MET A 242 14.48 -9.23 16.04
N PRO A 243 14.82 -9.99 17.09
CA PRO A 243 15.47 -11.29 16.95
C PRO A 243 14.48 -12.41 16.61
N THR A 244 13.34 -12.09 16.02
CA THR A 244 12.26 -13.01 15.69
C THR A 244 11.56 -12.58 14.40
N HIS A 245 10.88 -13.51 13.74
CA HIS A 245 9.78 -13.16 12.83
C HIS A 245 8.60 -12.57 13.63
N ILE A 246 7.65 -11.95 12.97
CA ILE A 246 6.48 -11.33 13.62
C ILE A 246 5.69 -12.34 14.49
N ARG A 247 5.58 -13.60 14.05
CA ARG A 247 4.75 -14.61 14.70
C ARG A 247 5.52 -15.81 15.26
N GLN A 248 6.84 -15.88 15.07
CA GLN A 248 7.65 -17.02 15.49
C GLN A 248 9.13 -16.65 15.63
N HIS A 249 9.89 -17.48 16.32
CA HIS A 249 11.34 -17.35 16.39
C HIS A 249 12.00 -17.66 15.04
N PHE A 250 13.18 -17.10 14.80
CA PHE A 250 14.06 -17.56 13.73
C PHE A 250 14.42 -19.04 13.96
N SER A 251 14.53 -19.79 12.88
CA SER A 251 15.02 -21.16 12.90
C SER A 251 16.53 -21.20 13.18
N VAL A 252 17.04 -22.36 13.57
CA VAL A 252 18.48 -22.59 13.73
C VAL A 252 19.21 -22.34 12.40
N ASP A 253 18.63 -22.78 11.27
CA ASP A 253 19.20 -22.61 9.93
C ASP A 253 19.36 -21.11 9.56
N GLU A 254 18.45 -20.26 10.00
CA GLU A 254 18.53 -18.81 9.79
C GLU A 254 19.59 -18.18 10.70
N LEU A 255 19.59 -18.52 11.99
CA LEU A 255 20.47 -17.89 12.99
C LEU A 255 21.92 -18.35 12.89
N GLN A 256 22.21 -19.57 12.50
CA GLN A 256 23.59 -20.08 12.41
C GLN A 256 24.43 -19.33 11.35
N HIS A 257 23.78 -18.68 10.39
CA HIS A 257 24.43 -17.87 9.35
C HIS A 257 24.15 -16.36 9.51
N ALA A 258 23.45 -15.97 10.57
CA ALA A 258 23.22 -14.57 10.87
C ALA A 258 24.49 -13.89 11.33
N ILE A 259 24.69 -12.64 10.93
CA ILE A 259 25.80 -11.80 11.33
C ILE A 259 25.31 -10.47 11.83
N LEU A 260 26.12 -9.80 12.66
CA LEU A 260 25.89 -8.42 13.01
C LEU A 260 26.42 -7.53 11.88
N ASN A 261 25.53 -6.78 11.24
CA ASN A 261 25.88 -5.87 10.16
C ASN A 261 26.23 -4.49 10.73
N GLU A 262 27.17 -3.82 10.06
CA GLU A 262 27.44 -2.40 10.39
C GLU A 262 26.14 -1.57 10.27
N PRO A 263 26.00 -0.52 11.09
CA PRO A 263 24.82 0.32 11.07
C PRO A 263 24.62 0.97 9.70
N PHE A 264 23.35 1.15 9.31
CA PHE A 264 22.96 2.10 8.28
C PHE A 264 22.83 3.49 8.88
N ASP A 265 22.87 4.56 8.07
CA ASP A 265 22.73 5.93 8.57
C ASP A 265 21.40 6.10 9.33
N PHE A 266 20.29 5.53 8.80
CA PHE A 266 18.98 5.58 9.44
C PHE A 266 18.89 4.78 10.76
N SER A 267 19.81 3.85 11.02
CA SER A 267 19.86 3.09 12.27
C SER A 267 20.60 3.80 13.41
N LYS A 268 21.09 5.03 13.19
CA LYS A 268 21.71 5.92 14.19
C LYS A 268 22.85 5.26 14.97
N GLY A 269 23.70 4.52 14.27
CA GLY A 269 24.83 3.82 14.87
C GLY A 269 24.47 2.48 15.56
N VAL A 270 23.21 2.05 15.48
CA VAL A 270 22.80 0.74 16.00
C VAL A 270 23.02 -0.31 14.93
N PRO A 271 23.88 -1.34 15.18
CA PRO A 271 24.07 -2.44 14.24
C PRO A 271 22.82 -3.31 14.15
N LEU A 272 22.56 -3.82 12.95
CA LEU A 272 21.40 -4.68 12.67
C LEU A 272 21.82 -6.14 12.55
N LEU A 273 20.97 -7.04 12.99
CA LEU A 273 21.13 -8.46 12.69
C LEU A 273 20.79 -8.67 11.21
N LYS A 274 21.76 -9.14 10.43
CA LYS A 274 21.62 -9.56 9.03
C LYS A 274 21.39 -11.06 9.02
N VAL A 275 20.17 -11.47 8.67
CA VAL A 275 19.72 -12.87 8.69
C VAL A 275 19.45 -13.34 7.27
N PRO A 276 20.11 -14.40 6.78
CA PRO A 276 19.84 -14.94 5.44
C PRO A 276 18.42 -15.50 5.38
N VAL A 277 17.76 -15.29 4.25
CA VAL A 277 16.45 -15.86 3.99
C VAL A 277 16.64 -17.24 3.36
N VAL A 278 16.31 -18.27 4.13
CA VAL A 278 16.34 -19.65 3.66
C VAL A 278 15.00 -20.04 3.03
N GLN A 279 14.99 -20.94 2.05
CA GLN A 279 13.77 -21.33 1.33
C GLN A 279 12.63 -21.84 2.21
N ARG A 280 12.96 -22.35 3.41
CA ARG A 280 11.95 -22.82 4.38
C ARG A 280 11.40 -21.73 5.27
N SER A 281 12.01 -20.54 5.28
CA SER A 281 11.57 -19.45 6.15
C SER A 281 10.19 -18.95 5.72
N PRO A 282 9.37 -18.50 6.68
CA PRO A 282 8.06 -17.94 6.38
C PRO A 282 8.13 -16.74 5.44
N ILE A 283 9.15 -15.90 5.60
CA ILE A 283 9.35 -14.70 4.78
C ILE A 283 9.61 -15.07 3.31
N HIS A 284 10.26 -16.21 3.03
CA HIS A 284 10.43 -16.70 1.67
C HIS A 284 9.14 -17.34 1.15
N LYS A 285 8.60 -18.29 1.91
CA LYS A 285 7.55 -19.19 1.48
C LYS A 285 6.17 -18.54 1.33
N TYR A 286 5.81 -17.60 2.21
CA TYR A 286 4.46 -17.07 2.31
C TYR A 286 4.36 -15.58 1.98
N TYR A 287 5.45 -14.83 2.16
CA TYR A 287 5.46 -13.36 2.07
C TYR A 287 6.53 -12.82 1.13
N GLY A 288 7.23 -13.68 0.39
CA GLY A 288 8.34 -13.31 -0.47
C GLY A 288 8.40 -14.15 -1.74
N PRO A 289 9.60 -14.40 -2.26
CA PRO A 289 9.78 -15.00 -3.59
C PRO A 289 9.05 -16.31 -3.82
N GLY A 290 8.96 -17.17 -2.81
CA GLY A 290 8.35 -18.50 -2.93
C GLY A 290 6.84 -18.51 -3.15
N CYS A 291 6.18 -17.37 -3.04
CA CYS A 291 4.74 -17.25 -3.26
C CYS A 291 4.36 -16.48 -4.53
N MET A 292 5.34 -15.92 -5.25
CA MET A 292 5.10 -15.17 -6.48
C MET A 292 4.73 -16.11 -7.65
N ILE A 293 3.65 -15.77 -8.35
CA ILE A 293 3.18 -16.48 -9.55
C ILE A 293 3.74 -15.81 -10.81
N GLU A 294 3.81 -14.48 -10.83
CA GLU A 294 4.48 -13.71 -11.88
C GLU A 294 5.84 -13.21 -11.39
N ASN A 295 6.86 -13.31 -12.25
CA ASN A 295 8.23 -12.97 -11.93
C ASN A 295 9.04 -12.47 -13.15
N ASP A 296 8.36 -12.04 -14.20
CA ASP A 296 8.99 -11.53 -15.41
C ASP A 296 9.25 -10.04 -15.32
N THR A 297 10.44 -9.60 -15.74
CA THR A 297 10.75 -8.20 -15.94
C THR A 297 9.89 -7.63 -17.06
N ARG A 298 9.16 -6.53 -16.79
CA ARG A 298 8.19 -5.92 -17.72
C ARG A 298 8.22 -4.41 -17.64
N LEU A 299 8.10 -3.78 -18.80
CA LEU A 299 7.94 -2.34 -18.95
C LEU A 299 6.54 -2.04 -19.51
N TYR A 300 5.87 -1.04 -18.95
CA TYR A 300 4.57 -0.56 -19.43
C TYR A 300 4.59 0.96 -19.58
N ASN A 301 3.91 1.49 -20.61
CA ASN A 301 3.56 2.90 -20.70
C ASN A 301 2.18 3.11 -20.09
N ILE A 302 2.10 3.71 -18.91
CA ILE A 302 0.85 3.88 -18.17
C ILE A 302 0.01 5.08 -18.64
N ILE A 303 0.53 5.92 -19.50
CA ILE A 303 -0.25 6.99 -20.15
C ILE A 303 -1.09 6.41 -21.29
N ASP A 304 -0.47 5.59 -22.17
CA ASP A 304 -1.14 5.00 -23.33
C ASP A 304 -1.93 3.73 -22.94
N ASP A 305 -1.46 3.00 -21.95
CA ASP A 305 -2.02 1.75 -21.44
C ASP A 305 -2.10 1.78 -19.90
N PRO A 306 -3.01 2.56 -19.31
CA PRO A 306 -3.16 2.65 -17.86
C PRO A 306 -3.52 1.33 -17.20
N LYS A 307 -4.03 0.35 -17.96
CA LYS A 307 -4.34 -0.99 -17.49
C LYS A 307 -3.17 -1.97 -17.60
N GLN A 308 -2.00 -1.54 -18.07
CA GLN A 308 -0.79 -2.36 -18.17
C GLN A 308 -1.02 -3.73 -18.84
N GLN A 309 -1.73 -3.75 -19.96
CA GLN A 309 -2.05 -4.95 -20.73
C GLN A 309 -0.99 -5.26 -21.79
N THR A 310 -0.23 -4.24 -22.22
CA THR A 310 0.73 -4.34 -23.31
C THR A 310 2.15 -4.07 -22.83
N VAL A 311 2.98 -5.10 -22.84
CA VAL A 311 4.40 -4.97 -22.50
C VAL A 311 5.14 -4.20 -23.60
N VAL A 312 5.80 -3.11 -23.23
CA VAL A 312 6.67 -2.32 -24.11
C VAL A 312 8.04 -2.99 -24.19
N LYS A 313 8.61 -3.03 -25.39
CA LYS A 313 9.99 -3.50 -25.63
C LYS A 313 10.80 -2.35 -26.21
N ASP A 314 11.39 -1.56 -25.34
CA ASP A 314 12.27 -0.45 -25.68
C ASP A 314 13.49 -0.41 -24.76
N PHE A 315 14.61 -0.88 -25.30
CA PHE A 315 15.88 -0.96 -24.56
C PHE A 315 16.35 0.40 -24.00
N LYS A 316 16.07 1.50 -24.71
CA LYS A 316 16.46 2.84 -24.25
C LYS A 316 15.69 3.23 -22.99
N THR A 317 14.38 3.03 -23.00
CA THR A 317 13.51 3.30 -21.84
C THR A 317 13.83 2.33 -20.70
N GLU A 318 14.03 1.03 -20.97
CA GLU A 318 14.43 0.07 -19.94
C GLU A 318 15.75 0.44 -19.27
N SER A 319 16.75 0.93 -20.05
CA SER A 319 18.03 1.40 -19.51
C SER A 319 17.86 2.63 -18.62
N MET A 320 17.03 3.60 -19.03
CA MET A 320 16.71 4.77 -18.24
C MET A 320 16.02 4.38 -16.91
N MET A 321 15.02 3.50 -16.96
CA MET A 321 14.32 3.05 -15.78
C MET A 321 15.22 2.24 -14.84
N THR A 322 16.16 1.47 -15.38
CA THR A 322 17.18 0.77 -14.58
C THR A 322 18.11 1.75 -13.87
N GLU A 323 18.48 2.84 -14.51
CA GLU A 323 19.29 3.91 -13.89
C GLU A 323 18.53 4.56 -12.73
N TYR A 324 17.24 4.86 -12.88
CA TYR A 324 16.41 5.34 -11.77
C TYR A 324 16.37 4.35 -10.61
N ILE A 325 16.20 3.06 -10.86
CA ILE A 325 16.27 2.02 -9.81
C ILE A 325 17.61 2.11 -9.07
N SER A 326 18.74 2.13 -9.82
CA SER A 326 20.07 2.18 -9.22
C SER A 326 20.28 3.42 -8.36
N GLN A 327 19.88 4.59 -8.83
CA GLN A 327 20.01 5.85 -8.10
C GLN A 327 19.15 5.88 -6.83
N LEU A 328 17.88 5.46 -6.94
CA LEU A 328 16.96 5.44 -5.80
C LEU A 328 17.32 4.36 -4.77
N MET A 329 17.83 3.21 -5.20
CA MET A 329 18.36 2.20 -4.28
C MET A 329 19.59 2.72 -3.51
N LYS A 330 20.50 3.43 -4.18
CA LYS A 330 21.65 4.09 -3.51
C LYS A 330 21.17 5.13 -2.52
N TRP A 331 20.23 5.97 -2.91
CA TRP A 331 19.62 6.98 -2.03
C TRP A 331 19.01 6.36 -0.77
N ASN A 332 18.35 5.22 -0.92
CA ASN A 332 17.73 4.48 0.16
C ASN A 332 18.70 3.53 0.89
N GLN A 333 20.01 3.64 0.65
CA GLN A 333 21.05 2.83 1.30
C GLN A 333 20.82 1.31 1.14
N ALA A 334 20.33 0.88 -0.02
CA ALA A 334 20.15 -0.54 -0.31
C ALA A 334 21.50 -1.27 -0.21
N PRO A 335 21.53 -2.46 0.42
CA PRO A 335 22.78 -3.19 0.61
C PRO A 335 23.29 -3.75 -0.74
N PRO A 336 24.61 -4.05 -0.87
CA PRO A 336 25.21 -4.45 -2.14
C PRO A 336 24.56 -5.66 -2.82
N GLU A 337 24.12 -6.64 -2.04
CA GLU A 337 23.42 -7.80 -2.56
C GLU A 337 22.08 -7.48 -3.24
N ALA A 338 21.44 -6.37 -2.85
CA ALA A 338 20.22 -5.92 -3.52
C ALA A 338 20.48 -5.48 -4.98
N PHE A 339 21.64 -4.91 -5.27
CA PHE A 339 22.08 -4.59 -6.63
C PHE A 339 22.50 -5.85 -7.38
N THR A 340 23.29 -6.71 -6.73
CA THR A 340 23.79 -7.96 -7.32
C THR A 340 22.65 -8.85 -7.82
N ARG A 341 21.58 -9.03 -7.01
CA ARG A 341 20.46 -9.87 -7.40
C ARG A 341 19.68 -9.34 -8.61
N LEU A 342 19.67 -8.02 -8.83
CA LEU A 342 19.01 -7.37 -9.96
C LEU A 342 19.93 -7.20 -11.17
N GLN A 343 21.23 -7.47 -11.03
CA GLN A 343 22.25 -7.26 -12.05
C GLN A 343 22.30 -5.81 -12.54
N ILE A 344 22.37 -4.87 -11.60
CA ILE A 344 22.43 -3.42 -11.85
C ILE A 344 23.56 -2.76 -11.05
#